data_ad39a1b90cb6e40113c2e13e0d168d0a
#
_entry.id   ad39a1b90cb6e40113c2e13e0d168d0a
#
_cell.length_a   1.000
_cell.length_b   1.000
_cell.length_c   1.000
_cell.angle_alpha   90.00
_cell.angle_beta   90.00
_cell.angle_gamma   90.00
#
_symmetry.space_group_name_H-M   'P 1'
#
loop_
_entity.id
_entity.type
_entity.pdbx_description
1 polymer ?
#
loop_
_entity_poly.entity_id
_entity_poly.type
_entity_poly.pdbx_seq_one_letter_code
_entity_poly.pdbx_strand_id
1 'polypeptide(L)'
;MNKNVKLDEAINLIKDGDTVALSGFMLATAAREIMVGIGERFKNTGSPRGLTVYQGAGIGNNRDQGVCEMSFPGLIKRYVTAHFANNQPMIKMALNNEVEAYNFPQGVISHLYRQAAGKKPFEITRIGLNTYCDPRLKGGKVNEAAKEDLVELIHIDDVEYLKYKVPKYDIGIIRGTTADEHGNITMEDESSIIDSLDIAMAVKASGGKVIVQVKNIVSSASINRKDVVIPGVFVDAVVISEEPETYHRQTPGTFYSPVIAGKYNSNEFSISGVIFDERKIIARRAIEELKSGSVVNLGIGIPEAVSSAAVEAGISDIVLTVESGLIGGIPLGGSNFGSAVNAWASLPMASQFDFYNSGGLDKSFLGFAQIDSNGNINVSRFGDRIGGCGGFIDITQSTKNIVFCGTMTSNGLKTKFENGKLVILSEGKTKKFKNSIDEITFSAHQSRINEQNVILVTERCVFKYDDEGLILTEVAPGIDIESEIFGVMDFRTRISENLKLMDRKIFDK
;
A
#
# COMPACT_ATOMS: atom_id res chain seq x y z
N MET A 1 6.95 37.38 1.57
CA MET A 1 6.01 37.27 2.71
C MET A 1 6.51 36.19 3.62
N ASN A 2 6.52 36.42 4.92
CA ASN A 2 6.84 35.36 5.89
C ASN A 2 5.72 34.32 5.85
N LYS A 3 6.08 33.04 5.58
CA LYS A 3 5.12 31.94 5.51
C LYS A 3 5.03 31.15 6.82
N ASN A 4 5.92 31.44 7.76
CA ASN A 4 5.88 30.85 9.08
C ASN A 4 4.68 31.43 9.86
N VAL A 5 3.76 30.56 10.23
CA VAL A 5 2.52 30.88 10.93
C VAL A 5 2.30 29.92 12.09
N LYS A 6 1.47 30.31 13.05
CA LYS A 6 1.03 29.42 14.12
C LYS A 6 0.08 28.35 13.58
N LEU A 7 -0.01 27.22 14.29
CA LEU A 7 -0.90 26.12 13.93
C LEU A 7 -2.35 26.59 13.69
N ASP A 8 -2.91 27.41 14.61
CA ASP A 8 -4.28 27.92 14.50
C ASP A 8 -4.49 28.79 13.26
N GLU A 9 -3.50 29.58 12.87
CA GLU A 9 -3.57 30.41 11.66
C GLU A 9 -3.58 29.53 10.40
N ALA A 10 -2.76 28.47 10.39
CA ALA A 10 -2.69 27.51 9.29
C ALA A 10 -3.99 26.73 9.13
N ILE A 11 -4.52 26.14 10.20
CA ILE A 11 -5.77 25.37 10.15
C ILE A 11 -7.00 26.26 9.85
N ASN A 12 -6.95 27.57 10.10
CA ASN A 12 -8.00 28.52 9.70
C ASN A 12 -8.08 28.77 8.18
N LEU A 13 -7.07 28.34 7.42
CA LEU A 13 -7.12 28.32 5.95
C LEU A 13 -8.12 27.28 5.42
N ILE A 14 -8.40 26.23 6.20
CA ILE A 14 -9.28 25.13 5.83
C ILE A 14 -10.73 25.52 6.07
N LYS A 15 -11.58 25.37 5.04
CA LYS A 15 -12.98 25.77 5.05
C LYS A 15 -13.91 24.55 4.99
N ASP A 16 -15.17 24.77 5.34
CA ASP A 16 -16.23 23.76 5.17
C ASP A 16 -16.34 23.35 3.70
N GLY A 17 -16.38 22.04 3.46
CA GLY A 17 -16.52 21.47 2.13
C GLY A 17 -15.24 21.35 1.30
N ASP A 18 -14.09 21.82 1.80
CA ASP A 18 -12.81 21.75 1.08
C ASP A 18 -12.43 20.31 0.72
N THR A 19 -11.80 20.17 -0.44
CA THR A 19 -11.11 18.95 -0.85
C THR A 19 -9.65 19.01 -0.39
N VAL A 20 -9.28 18.08 0.49
CA VAL A 20 -7.99 18.02 1.17
C VAL A 20 -7.15 16.85 0.63
N ALA A 21 -5.94 17.12 0.16
CA ALA A 21 -4.95 16.13 -0.18
C ALA A 21 -3.95 15.96 0.97
N LEU A 22 -3.74 14.73 1.43
CA LEU A 22 -2.84 14.40 2.53
C LEU A 22 -1.64 13.59 2.01
N SER A 23 -0.41 14.05 2.34
CA SER A 23 0.82 13.28 2.15
C SER A 23 1.13 12.46 3.39
N GLY A 24 1.54 11.20 3.18
CA GLY A 24 1.96 10.28 4.24
C GLY A 24 1.81 8.82 3.84
N PHE A 25 2.59 7.96 4.49
CA PHE A 25 2.53 6.51 4.35
C PHE A 25 2.55 5.89 5.75
N MET A 26 1.48 5.22 6.19
CA MET A 26 1.25 4.91 7.61
C MET A 26 1.25 6.21 8.45
N LEU A 27 2.30 6.43 9.24
CA LEU A 27 2.55 7.69 9.93
C LEU A 27 3.90 8.34 9.52
N ALA A 28 4.64 7.68 8.62
CA ALA A 28 5.83 8.30 8.03
C ALA A 28 5.42 9.48 7.13
N THR A 29 6.14 10.58 7.24
CA THR A 29 5.92 11.80 6.46
C THR A 29 4.50 12.39 6.62
N ALA A 30 3.77 12.03 7.68
CA ALA A 30 2.43 12.54 7.98
C ALA A 30 2.50 13.78 8.88
N ALA A 31 1.82 14.86 8.49
CA ALA A 31 1.74 16.12 9.24
C ALA A 31 0.73 16.03 10.39
N ARG A 32 1.07 15.21 11.41
CA ARG A 32 0.11 14.84 12.46
C ARG A 32 -0.37 15.99 13.32
N GLU A 33 0.51 16.95 13.65
CA GLU A 33 0.11 18.09 14.48
C GLU A 33 -0.98 18.93 13.80
N ILE A 34 -0.91 19.09 12.49
CA ILE A 34 -1.97 19.74 11.70
C ILE A 34 -3.26 18.90 11.74
N MET A 35 -3.18 17.56 11.61
CA MET A 35 -4.35 16.69 11.67
C MET A 35 -5.05 16.75 13.03
N VAL A 36 -4.28 16.74 14.13
CA VAL A 36 -4.79 16.95 15.51
C VAL A 36 -5.50 18.29 15.61
N GLY A 37 -4.85 19.37 15.17
CA GLY A 37 -5.42 20.71 15.21
C GLY A 37 -6.76 20.82 14.45
N ILE A 38 -6.88 20.18 13.27
CA ILE A 38 -8.14 20.13 12.52
C ILE A 38 -9.24 19.40 13.32
N GLY A 39 -8.91 18.24 13.90
CA GLY A 39 -9.86 17.49 14.72
C GLY A 39 -10.32 18.23 15.95
N GLU A 40 -9.41 18.90 16.66
CA GLU A 40 -9.72 19.71 17.85
C GLU A 40 -10.55 20.95 17.50
N ARG A 41 -10.18 21.66 16.44
CA ARG A 41 -10.99 22.80 15.96
C ARG A 41 -12.41 22.35 15.65
N PHE A 42 -12.59 21.22 14.94
CA PHE A 42 -13.93 20.69 14.65
C PHE A 42 -14.71 20.38 15.93
N LYS A 43 -14.09 19.71 16.92
CA LYS A 43 -14.76 19.42 18.20
C LYS A 43 -15.21 20.68 18.93
N ASN A 44 -14.40 21.73 18.88
CA ASN A 44 -14.64 22.95 19.62
C ASN A 44 -15.62 23.92 18.91
N THR A 45 -15.65 23.89 17.57
CA THR A 45 -16.38 24.91 16.78
C THR A 45 -17.41 24.33 15.80
N GLY A 46 -17.37 23.02 15.52
CA GLY A 46 -18.15 22.38 14.46
C GLY A 46 -17.64 22.68 13.03
N SER A 47 -16.46 23.33 12.89
CA SER A 47 -15.83 23.66 11.60
C SER A 47 -14.31 23.37 11.65
N PRO A 48 -13.68 22.93 10.53
CA PRO A 48 -14.29 22.67 9.22
C PRO A 48 -15.18 21.42 9.25
N ARG A 49 -16.17 21.35 8.37
CA ARG A 49 -17.07 20.20 8.22
C ARG A 49 -17.26 19.83 6.75
N GLY A 50 -17.64 18.57 6.52
CA GLY A 50 -17.99 18.10 5.18
C GLY A 50 -16.80 18.02 4.24
N LEU A 51 -15.58 17.82 4.75
CA LEU A 51 -14.36 17.71 3.95
C LEU A 51 -14.41 16.50 3.03
N THR A 52 -13.82 16.63 1.85
CA THR A 52 -13.45 15.52 0.97
C THR A 52 -11.96 15.27 1.14
N VAL A 53 -11.55 14.07 1.57
CA VAL A 53 -10.14 13.74 1.84
C VAL A 53 -9.64 12.71 0.84
N TYR A 54 -8.51 13.03 0.21
CA TYR A 54 -7.75 12.12 -0.67
C TYR A 54 -6.39 11.80 -0.04
N GLN A 55 -6.01 10.53 -0.05
CA GLN A 55 -4.66 10.08 0.32
C GLN A 55 -4.25 8.85 -0.51
N GLY A 56 -3.02 8.83 -1.01
CA GLY A 56 -2.50 7.71 -1.81
C GLY A 56 -2.34 6.44 -0.99
N ALA A 57 -1.66 6.53 0.15
CA ALA A 57 -1.50 5.41 1.09
C ALA A 57 -2.40 5.58 2.32
N GLY A 58 -2.54 4.58 3.17
CA GLY A 58 -3.26 4.71 4.44
C GLY A 58 -2.45 5.49 5.46
N ILE A 59 -3.00 6.58 6.02
CA ILE A 59 -2.34 7.38 7.05
C ILE A 59 -3.01 7.12 8.41
N GLY A 60 -2.33 6.37 9.27
CA GLY A 60 -2.84 6.08 10.61
C GLY A 60 -2.17 4.87 11.26
N ASN A 61 -2.50 4.66 12.54
CA ASN A 61 -2.03 3.52 13.33
C ASN A 61 -3.15 2.52 13.67
N ASN A 62 -4.28 2.62 13.01
CA ASN A 62 -5.50 1.82 13.24
C ASN A 62 -6.19 2.08 14.60
N ARG A 63 -5.84 3.13 15.31
CA ARG A 63 -6.42 3.43 16.63
C ARG A 63 -6.83 4.89 16.77
N ASP A 64 -5.85 5.76 16.90
CA ASP A 64 -6.01 7.14 17.36
C ASP A 64 -5.10 8.16 16.69
N GLN A 65 -4.18 7.74 15.81
CA GLN A 65 -3.20 8.63 15.17
C GLN A 65 -3.37 8.71 13.66
N GLY A 66 -2.92 9.83 13.07
CA GLY A 66 -3.05 10.13 11.65
C GLY A 66 -4.47 10.56 11.32
N VAL A 67 -5.07 10.05 10.23
CA VAL A 67 -6.46 10.39 9.88
C VAL A 67 -7.46 9.95 10.95
N CYS A 68 -7.11 9.01 11.86
CA CYS A 68 -7.95 8.70 13.02
C CYS A 68 -8.24 9.94 13.87
N GLU A 69 -7.30 10.89 13.95
CA GLU A 69 -7.43 12.17 14.68
C GLU A 69 -8.45 13.13 14.02
N MET A 70 -8.85 12.84 12.78
CA MET A 70 -9.85 13.58 12.01
C MET A 70 -11.15 12.77 11.77
N SER A 71 -11.23 11.52 12.24
CA SER A 71 -12.35 10.63 11.96
C SER A 71 -13.54 10.87 12.91
N PHE A 72 -14.18 12.04 12.75
CA PHE A 72 -15.38 12.42 13.50
C PHE A 72 -16.58 12.56 12.55
N PRO A 73 -17.78 12.09 12.95
CA PRO A 73 -18.99 12.27 12.16
C PRO A 73 -19.23 13.74 11.82
N GLY A 74 -19.37 14.06 10.53
CA GLY A 74 -19.59 15.41 10.02
C GLY A 74 -18.31 16.19 9.66
N LEU A 75 -17.12 15.81 10.16
CA LEU A 75 -15.86 16.43 9.73
C LEU A 75 -15.51 16.02 8.30
N ILE A 76 -15.49 14.72 8.01
CA ILE A 76 -15.22 14.18 6.69
C ILE A 76 -16.53 13.67 6.08
N LYS A 77 -16.92 14.22 4.92
CA LYS A 77 -18.06 13.77 4.12
C LYS A 77 -17.66 12.65 3.16
N ARG A 78 -16.47 12.78 2.53
CA ARG A 78 -15.97 11.81 1.55
C ARG A 78 -14.53 11.45 1.84
N TYR A 79 -14.23 10.16 1.78
CA TYR A 79 -12.90 9.62 2.02
C TYR A 79 -12.47 8.71 0.87
N VAL A 80 -11.43 9.10 0.16
CA VAL A 80 -10.84 8.37 -0.98
C VAL A 80 -9.43 7.96 -0.61
N THR A 81 -9.20 6.66 -0.52
CA THR A 81 -7.91 6.11 -0.09
C THR A 81 -7.64 4.76 -0.74
N ALA A 82 -6.37 4.39 -0.85
CA ALA A 82 -6.00 3.04 -1.26
C ALA A 82 -6.04 2.03 -0.09
N HIS A 83 -5.86 2.48 1.15
CA HIS A 83 -5.76 1.57 2.29
C HIS A 83 -6.55 2.06 3.51
N PHE A 84 -7.52 1.25 3.95
CA PHE A 84 -8.40 1.55 5.09
C PHE A 84 -7.90 0.96 6.41
N ALA A 85 -7.14 -0.15 6.39
CA ALA A 85 -6.83 -0.93 7.59
C ALA A 85 -6.10 -0.14 8.70
N ASN A 86 -5.51 1.01 8.36
CA ASN A 86 -4.83 1.88 9.32
C ASN A 86 -5.77 2.86 10.04
N ASN A 87 -7.08 2.83 9.75
CA ASN A 87 -8.04 3.78 10.31
C ASN A 87 -9.35 3.09 10.71
N GLN A 88 -9.35 2.42 11.87
CA GLN A 88 -10.55 1.74 12.40
C GLN A 88 -11.74 2.70 12.65
N PRO A 89 -11.56 3.94 13.17
CA PRO A 89 -12.68 4.88 13.27
C PRO A 89 -13.35 5.16 11.92
N MET A 90 -12.57 5.37 10.84
CA MET A 90 -13.10 5.63 9.50
C MET A 90 -13.79 4.38 8.91
N ILE A 91 -13.25 3.18 9.15
CA ILE A 91 -13.91 1.93 8.76
C ILE A 91 -15.30 1.85 9.39
N LYS A 92 -15.41 2.15 10.69
CA LYS A 92 -16.69 2.16 11.41
C LYS A 92 -17.67 3.18 10.81
N MET A 93 -17.20 4.39 10.51
CA MET A 93 -18.02 5.42 9.83
C MET A 93 -18.47 4.94 8.43
N ALA A 94 -17.59 4.28 7.67
CA ALA A 94 -17.94 3.74 6.36
C ALA A 94 -18.99 2.63 6.45
N LEU A 95 -18.88 1.71 7.41
CA LEU A 95 -19.86 0.64 7.64
C LEU A 95 -21.23 1.18 8.05
N ASN A 96 -21.25 2.31 8.79
CA ASN A 96 -22.49 2.98 9.20
C ASN A 96 -23.05 3.94 8.13
N ASN A 97 -22.44 4.06 6.95
CA ASN A 97 -22.78 5.03 5.91
C ASN A 97 -22.72 6.50 6.36
N GLU A 98 -21.87 6.81 7.33
CA GLU A 98 -21.65 8.17 7.85
C GLU A 98 -20.65 8.97 6.99
N VAL A 99 -19.97 8.32 6.05
CA VAL A 99 -18.99 8.89 5.11
C VAL A 99 -19.14 8.22 3.74
N GLU A 100 -19.02 8.98 2.67
CA GLU A 100 -18.90 8.44 1.31
C GLU A 100 -17.49 7.83 1.15
N ALA A 101 -17.37 6.50 1.15
CA ALA A 101 -16.09 5.79 1.14
C ALA A 101 -15.76 5.22 -0.24
N TYR A 102 -14.56 5.54 -0.74
CA TYR A 102 -14.02 5.02 -1.99
C TYR A 102 -12.64 4.40 -1.78
N ASN A 103 -12.39 3.29 -2.45
CA ASN A 103 -11.11 2.61 -2.43
C ASN A 103 -10.58 2.46 -3.86
N PHE A 104 -9.48 3.14 -4.17
CA PHE A 104 -8.79 3.09 -5.47
C PHE A 104 -7.36 2.61 -5.32
N PRO A 105 -6.74 2.10 -6.41
CA PRO A 105 -5.34 1.71 -6.40
C PRO A 105 -4.43 2.88 -6.00
N GLN A 106 -3.38 2.58 -5.24
CA GLN A 106 -2.49 3.60 -4.67
C GLN A 106 -1.80 4.42 -5.75
N GLY A 107 -1.30 3.76 -6.81
CA GLY A 107 -0.70 4.43 -7.96
C GLY A 107 -1.69 5.34 -8.68
N VAL A 108 -2.94 4.89 -8.84
CA VAL A 108 -3.98 5.73 -9.44
C VAL A 108 -4.17 7.03 -8.65
N ILE A 109 -4.29 6.96 -7.31
CA ILE A 109 -4.47 8.18 -6.48
C ILE A 109 -3.26 9.10 -6.60
N SER A 110 -2.03 8.56 -6.58
CA SER A 110 -0.80 9.34 -6.77
C SER A 110 -0.76 10.01 -8.14
N HIS A 111 -1.21 9.32 -9.18
CA HIS A 111 -1.33 9.89 -10.52
C HIS A 111 -2.42 10.96 -10.61
N LEU A 112 -3.53 10.86 -9.85
CA LEU A 112 -4.54 11.94 -9.80
C LEU A 112 -3.92 13.28 -9.38
N TYR A 113 -2.98 13.31 -8.42
CA TYR A 113 -2.25 14.53 -8.06
C TYR A 113 -1.44 15.07 -9.23
N ARG A 114 -0.72 14.22 -9.92
CA ARG A 114 0.09 14.59 -11.09
C ARG A 114 -0.77 15.11 -12.24
N GLN A 115 -1.92 14.48 -12.49
CA GLN A 115 -2.86 14.97 -13.51
C GLN A 115 -3.45 16.33 -13.12
N ALA A 116 -3.82 16.52 -11.85
CA ALA A 116 -4.30 17.83 -11.36
C ALA A 116 -3.24 18.92 -11.52
N ALA A 117 -1.97 18.64 -11.19
CA ALA A 117 -0.85 19.55 -11.38
C ALA A 117 -0.71 20.01 -12.85
N GLY A 118 -0.93 19.10 -13.80
CA GLY A 118 -0.94 19.37 -15.24
C GLY A 118 -2.28 19.88 -15.77
N LYS A 119 -3.27 20.17 -14.92
CA LYS A 119 -4.64 20.59 -15.29
C LYS A 119 -5.35 19.62 -16.23
N LYS A 120 -5.03 18.33 -16.15
CA LYS A 120 -5.72 17.29 -16.91
C LYS A 120 -6.95 16.83 -16.11
N PRO A 121 -8.10 16.62 -16.75
CA PRO A 121 -9.35 16.33 -16.06
C PRO A 121 -9.51 14.87 -15.62
N PHE A 122 -8.68 13.96 -16.14
CA PHE A 122 -8.80 12.52 -15.91
C PHE A 122 -7.43 11.85 -15.85
N GLU A 123 -7.33 10.79 -15.04
CA GLU A 123 -6.33 9.74 -15.18
C GLU A 123 -6.94 8.62 -16.02
N ILE A 124 -6.26 8.24 -17.11
CA ILE A 124 -6.70 7.18 -18.02
C ILE A 124 -5.69 6.04 -17.93
N THR A 125 -6.11 4.89 -17.48
CA THR A 125 -5.23 3.75 -17.24
C THR A 125 -5.98 2.42 -17.38
N ARG A 126 -5.27 1.32 -17.56
CA ARG A 126 -5.85 -0.03 -17.48
C ARG A 126 -5.87 -0.58 -16.05
N ILE A 127 -5.22 0.11 -15.10
CA ILE A 127 -5.16 -0.31 -13.70
C ILE A 127 -6.56 -0.25 -13.07
N GLY A 128 -7.00 -1.39 -12.56
CA GLY A 128 -8.33 -1.58 -11.96
C GLY A 128 -9.33 -2.32 -12.84
N LEU A 129 -9.05 -2.54 -14.14
CA LEU A 129 -9.94 -3.31 -15.03
C LEU A 129 -10.23 -4.72 -14.45
N ASN A 130 -11.50 -5.13 -14.52
CA ASN A 130 -11.98 -6.42 -14.01
C ASN A 130 -11.76 -6.65 -12.50
N THR A 131 -11.41 -5.61 -11.73
CA THR A 131 -11.39 -5.62 -10.25
C THR A 131 -12.61 -4.85 -9.71
N TYR A 132 -12.77 -4.80 -8.39
CA TYR A 132 -13.86 -4.00 -7.79
C TYR A 132 -13.78 -2.49 -8.13
N CYS A 133 -12.65 -1.99 -8.63
CA CYS A 133 -12.51 -0.62 -9.14
C CYS A 133 -13.19 -0.42 -10.49
N ASP A 134 -13.43 -1.50 -11.24
CA ASP A 134 -14.14 -1.45 -12.51
C ASP A 134 -15.62 -1.06 -12.29
N PRO A 135 -16.16 -0.06 -13.00
CA PRO A 135 -17.56 0.36 -12.84
C PRO A 135 -18.59 -0.73 -13.17
N ARG A 136 -18.20 -1.74 -13.96
CA ARG A 136 -19.04 -2.94 -14.20
C ARG A 136 -19.27 -3.79 -12.94
N LEU A 137 -18.40 -3.60 -11.91
CA LEU A 137 -18.50 -4.27 -10.62
C LEU A 137 -18.95 -3.28 -9.53
N LYS A 138 -18.03 -2.51 -8.94
CA LYS A 138 -18.34 -1.57 -7.86
C LYS A 138 -17.90 -0.13 -8.13
N GLY A 139 -17.01 0.11 -9.11
CA GLY A 139 -16.45 1.42 -9.39
C GLY A 139 -15.67 2.01 -8.20
N GLY A 140 -15.02 1.15 -7.40
CA GLY A 140 -14.28 1.55 -6.21
C GLY A 140 -15.13 1.99 -5.02
N LYS A 141 -16.47 1.91 -5.09
CA LYS A 141 -17.38 2.27 -4.00
C LYS A 141 -17.31 1.23 -2.88
N VAL A 142 -17.08 1.69 -1.65
CA VAL A 142 -16.95 0.83 -0.47
C VAL A 142 -18.30 0.62 0.23
N ASN A 143 -19.17 1.62 0.19
CA ASN A 143 -20.45 1.61 0.88
C ASN A 143 -21.58 2.26 0.07
N GLU A 144 -22.79 2.17 0.58
CA GLU A 144 -23.97 2.73 -0.09
C GLU A 144 -24.05 4.26 -0.05
N ALA A 145 -23.34 4.92 0.87
CA ALA A 145 -23.25 6.38 0.88
C ALA A 145 -22.48 6.92 -0.33
N ALA A 146 -21.56 6.14 -0.89
CA ALA A 146 -20.78 6.49 -2.08
C ALA A 146 -21.65 6.38 -3.36
N LYS A 147 -22.32 7.46 -3.75
CA LYS A 147 -23.24 7.48 -4.91
C LYS A 147 -22.59 7.94 -6.20
N GLU A 148 -21.66 8.91 -6.15
CA GLU A 148 -21.03 9.48 -7.34
C GLU A 148 -20.13 8.45 -8.03
N ASP A 149 -20.20 8.40 -9.39
CA ASP A 149 -19.27 7.62 -10.19
C ASP A 149 -17.99 8.44 -10.40
N LEU A 150 -16.90 8.00 -9.75
CA LEU A 150 -15.58 8.61 -9.85
C LEU A 150 -14.70 7.93 -10.89
N VAL A 151 -15.14 6.82 -11.45
CA VAL A 151 -14.45 6.07 -12.51
C VAL A 151 -15.46 5.62 -13.57
N GLU A 152 -15.05 5.70 -14.83
CA GLU A 152 -15.83 5.30 -15.99
C GLU A 152 -15.03 4.32 -16.85
N LEU A 153 -15.70 3.36 -17.49
CA LEU A 153 -15.10 2.52 -18.52
C LEU A 153 -15.17 3.26 -19.85
N ILE A 154 -14.05 3.36 -20.53
CA ILE A 154 -13.96 3.96 -21.88
C ILE A 154 -13.18 3.05 -22.83
N HIS A 155 -13.38 3.26 -24.14
CA HIS A 155 -12.62 2.59 -25.19
C HIS A 155 -11.81 3.63 -25.95
N ILE A 156 -10.55 3.34 -26.18
CA ILE A 156 -9.66 4.10 -27.06
C ILE A 156 -9.05 3.10 -28.03
N ASP A 157 -9.31 3.30 -29.34
CA ASP A 157 -8.86 2.37 -30.39
C ASP A 157 -9.21 0.90 -30.08
N ASP A 158 -10.46 0.66 -29.69
CA ASP A 158 -11.01 -0.66 -29.28
C ASP A 158 -10.37 -1.31 -28.04
N VAL A 159 -9.53 -0.59 -27.29
CA VAL A 159 -8.93 -1.04 -26.03
C VAL A 159 -9.67 -0.44 -24.84
N GLU A 160 -10.02 -1.29 -23.87
CA GLU A 160 -10.64 -0.85 -22.63
C GLU A 160 -9.68 -0.11 -21.71
N TYR A 161 -10.15 1.01 -21.17
CA TYR A 161 -9.47 1.79 -20.12
C TYR A 161 -10.45 2.23 -19.05
N LEU A 162 -9.96 2.45 -17.86
CA LEU A 162 -10.65 3.17 -16.80
C LEU A 162 -10.24 4.64 -16.83
N LYS A 163 -11.25 5.52 -16.78
CA LYS A 163 -11.11 6.96 -16.70
C LYS A 163 -11.49 7.42 -15.30
N TYR A 164 -10.50 7.71 -14.47
CA TYR A 164 -10.69 8.22 -13.12
C TYR A 164 -10.78 9.74 -13.12
N LYS A 165 -11.79 10.28 -12.43
CA LYS A 165 -12.03 11.72 -12.34
C LYS A 165 -10.99 12.38 -11.46
N VAL A 166 -10.30 13.40 -11.97
CA VAL A 166 -9.36 14.22 -11.21
C VAL A 166 -10.13 15.28 -10.43
N PRO A 167 -10.03 15.33 -9.09
CA PRO A 167 -10.70 16.36 -8.31
C PRO A 167 -9.94 17.70 -8.38
N LYS A 168 -10.63 18.76 -8.01
CA LYS A 168 -10.00 20.02 -7.66
C LYS A 168 -9.61 19.97 -6.19
N TYR A 169 -8.36 20.26 -5.88
CA TYR A 169 -7.83 20.25 -4.51
C TYR A 169 -7.76 21.66 -3.94
N ASP A 170 -8.42 21.89 -2.80
CA ASP A 170 -8.46 23.21 -2.13
C ASP A 170 -7.33 23.32 -1.11
N ILE A 171 -6.98 22.22 -0.42
CA ILE A 171 -5.95 22.18 0.61
C ILE A 171 -5.00 21.02 0.38
N GLY A 172 -3.70 21.28 0.50
CA GLY A 172 -2.65 20.25 0.62
C GLY A 172 -2.03 20.30 2.01
N ILE A 173 -1.96 19.16 2.67
CA ILE A 173 -1.31 19.00 3.98
C ILE A 173 -0.12 18.08 3.82
N ILE A 174 1.07 18.61 4.05
CA ILE A 174 2.34 17.97 3.74
C ILE A 174 3.28 18.09 4.94
N ARG A 175 4.23 17.18 5.07
CA ARG A 175 5.32 17.27 6.03
C ARG A 175 6.66 17.31 5.30
N GLY A 176 7.56 18.14 5.80
CA GLY A 176 8.98 18.16 5.45
C GLY A 176 9.83 18.28 6.70
N THR A 177 11.15 18.29 6.55
CA THR A 177 12.07 18.42 7.70
C THR A 177 12.37 19.87 8.02
N THR A 178 12.86 20.61 7.03
CA THR A 178 13.35 22.00 7.21
C THR A 178 12.73 22.91 6.17
N ALA A 179 12.36 24.12 6.59
CA ALA A 179 11.96 25.20 5.71
C ALA A 179 12.98 26.35 5.76
N ASP A 180 13.08 27.13 4.68
CA ASP A 180 13.74 28.43 4.72
C ASP A 180 12.70 29.60 4.84
N GLU A 181 13.19 30.83 4.93
CA GLU A 181 12.36 32.03 5.01
C GLU A 181 11.50 32.29 3.77
N HIS A 182 11.81 31.64 2.64
CA HIS A 182 11.03 31.71 1.41
C HIS A 182 9.96 30.59 1.35
N GLY A 183 10.00 29.63 2.28
CA GLY A 183 9.14 28.46 2.33
C GLY A 183 9.59 27.33 1.39
N ASN A 184 10.86 27.30 0.99
CA ASN A 184 11.44 26.13 0.35
C ASN A 184 11.59 25.02 1.38
N ILE A 185 11.16 23.81 1.06
CA ILE A 185 11.10 22.68 1.97
C ILE A 185 12.07 21.58 1.56
N THR A 186 12.84 21.10 2.51
CA THR A 186 13.69 19.92 2.39
C THR A 186 13.11 18.76 3.21
N MET A 187 13.53 17.53 2.90
CA MET A 187 13.00 16.31 3.51
C MET A 187 14.12 15.38 3.99
N GLU A 188 15.21 15.94 4.42
CA GLU A 188 16.48 15.25 4.74
C GLU A 188 16.40 14.26 5.91
N ASP A 189 15.40 14.37 6.79
CA ASP A 189 15.17 13.45 7.90
C ASP A 189 13.97 12.53 7.64
N GLU A 190 13.21 12.75 6.56
CA GLU A 190 12.08 11.88 6.23
C GLU A 190 12.58 10.53 5.69
N SER A 191 11.76 9.49 5.89
CA SER A 191 12.07 8.16 5.36
C SER A 191 11.90 8.04 3.86
N SER A 192 11.03 8.87 3.26
CA SER A 192 10.75 8.93 1.83
C SER A 192 10.01 10.23 1.46
N ILE A 193 9.94 10.53 0.16
CA ILE A 193 9.34 11.77 -0.37
C ILE A 193 7.82 11.65 -0.51
N ILE A 194 7.33 10.46 -0.78
CA ILE A 194 5.91 10.10 -1.00
C ILE A 194 5.27 10.98 -2.09
N ASP A 195 4.08 11.53 -1.87
CA ASP A 195 3.34 12.38 -2.81
C ASP A 195 3.55 13.89 -2.57
N SER A 196 4.52 14.30 -1.74
CA SER A 196 4.60 15.66 -1.19
C SER A 196 4.68 16.74 -2.28
N LEU A 197 5.53 16.57 -3.28
CA LEU A 197 5.66 17.53 -4.39
C LEU A 197 4.44 17.50 -5.31
N ASP A 198 3.94 16.31 -5.66
CA ASP A 198 2.82 16.15 -6.56
C ASP A 198 1.55 16.79 -5.97
N ILE A 199 1.31 16.62 -4.66
CA ILE A 199 0.22 17.29 -3.92
C ILE A 199 0.40 18.82 -3.93
N ALA A 200 1.60 19.32 -3.62
CA ALA A 200 1.84 20.76 -3.62
C ALA A 200 1.52 21.39 -4.98
N MET A 201 1.97 20.78 -6.06
CA MET A 201 1.72 21.21 -7.43
C MET A 201 0.23 21.12 -7.80
N ALA A 202 -0.44 20.01 -7.46
CA ALA A 202 -1.87 19.77 -7.71
C ALA A 202 -2.75 20.83 -7.06
N VAL A 203 -2.50 21.12 -5.80
CA VAL A 203 -3.23 22.11 -5.02
C VAL A 203 -3.04 23.52 -5.59
N LYS A 204 -1.81 23.89 -5.91
CA LYS A 204 -1.54 25.20 -6.54
C LYS A 204 -2.16 25.34 -7.90
N ALA A 205 -2.12 24.30 -8.73
CA ALA A 205 -2.77 24.29 -10.05
C ALA A 205 -4.31 24.42 -9.93
N SER A 206 -4.87 23.91 -8.82
CA SER A 206 -6.29 24.05 -8.46
C SER A 206 -6.67 25.41 -7.88
N GLY A 207 -5.69 26.28 -7.54
CA GLY A 207 -5.89 27.57 -6.87
C GLY A 207 -6.04 27.47 -5.35
N GLY A 208 -5.69 26.32 -4.79
CA GLY A 208 -5.77 26.00 -3.36
C GLY A 208 -4.58 26.50 -2.54
N LYS A 209 -4.52 26.05 -1.28
CA LYS A 209 -3.52 26.40 -0.27
C LYS A 209 -2.74 25.19 0.20
N VAL A 210 -1.40 25.32 0.28
CA VAL A 210 -0.49 24.28 0.77
C VAL A 210 0.03 24.65 2.15
N ILE A 211 -0.21 23.76 3.12
CA ILE A 211 0.21 23.87 4.51
C ILE A 211 1.26 22.80 4.77
N VAL A 212 2.42 23.20 5.27
CA VAL A 212 3.54 22.30 5.51
C VAL A 212 3.95 22.32 6.97
N GLN A 213 3.99 21.14 7.60
CA GLN A 213 4.59 20.95 8.93
C GLN A 213 6.08 20.66 8.79
N VAL A 214 6.92 21.35 9.56
CA VAL A 214 8.39 21.14 9.58
C VAL A 214 8.92 21.06 11.01
N LYS A 215 10.15 20.54 11.17
CA LYS A 215 10.89 20.59 12.44
C LYS A 215 11.64 21.91 12.61
N ASN A 216 12.20 22.43 11.52
CA ASN A 216 13.17 23.53 11.59
C ASN A 216 12.83 24.62 10.57
N ILE A 217 13.21 25.86 10.90
CA ILE A 217 13.33 26.95 9.93
C ILE A 217 14.76 27.48 9.99
N VAL A 218 15.38 27.66 8.82
CA VAL A 218 16.75 28.12 8.67
C VAL A 218 16.83 29.22 7.62
N SER A 219 17.99 29.88 7.52
CA SER A 219 18.26 30.81 6.42
C SER A 219 18.40 30.06 5.09
N SER A 220 17.88 30.63 4.01
CA SER A 220 18.03 30.10 2.64
C SER A 220 19.49 29.87 2.22
N ALA A 221 20.42 30.63 2.77
CA ALA A 221 21.85 30.42 2.57
C ALA A 221 22.35 29.05 3.10
N SER A 222 21.61 28.42 3.99
CA SER A 222 21.96 27.12 4.60
C SER A 222 21.39 25.93 3.83
N ILE A 223 20.50 26.13 2.86
CA ILE A 223 19.87 25.06 2.08
C ILE A 223 20.53 24.95 0.69
N ASN A 224 20.99 23.75 0.35
CA ASN A 224 21.39 23.48 -1.03
C ASN A 224 20.14 23.39 -1.92
N ARG A 225 20.10 24.15 -3.00
CA ARG A 225 18.97 24.17 -3.95
C ARG A 225 18.58 22.79 -4.52
N LYS A 226 19.51 21.83 -4.53
CA LYS A 226 19.25 20.46 -4.99
C LYS A 226 18.50 19.62 -3.95
N ASP A 227 18.56 20.02 -2.67
CA ASP A 227 17.89 19.32 -1.58
C ASP A 227 16.47 19.86 -1.35
N VAL A 228 16.09 20.95 -2.04
CA VAL A 228 14.72 21.47 -2.03
C VAL A 228 13.82 20.52 -2.78
N VAL A 229 12.93 19.83 -2.03
CA VAL A 229 11.92 18.94 -2.57
C VAL A 229 10.68 19.71 -3.00
N ILE A 230 10.24 20.68 -2.15
CA ILE A 230 9.07 21.49 -2.45
C ILE A 230 9.48 22.98 -2.51
N PRO A 231 9.52 23.56 -3.71
CA PRO A 231 9.81 24.99 -3.88
C PRO A 231 8.79 25.88 -3.14
N GLY A 232 9.29 26.91 -2.50
CA GLY A 232 8.46 27.82 -1.71
C GLY A 232 7.30 28.46 -2.47
N VAL A 233 7.40 28.62 -3.80
CA VAL A 233 6.30 29.15 -4.64
C VAL A 233 5.02 28.31 -4.56
N PHE A 234 5.12 27.04 -4.15
CA PHE A 234 3.97 26.16 -3.95
C PHE A 234 3.42 26.21 -2.52
N VAL A 235 4.15 26.76 -1.55
CA VAL A 235 3.80 26.74 -0.13
C VAL A 235 3.10 28.04 0.26
N ASP A 236 1.99 27.95 1.00
CA ASP A 236 1.25 29.11 1.53
C ASP A 236 1.48 29.30 3.03
N ALA A 237 1.60 28.23 3.80
CA ALA A 237 1.82 28.28 5.25
C ALA A 237 2.83 27.21 5.70
N VAL A 238 3.74 27.57 6.60
CA VAL A 238 4.71 26.67 7.23
C VAL A 238 4.44 26.69 8.74
N VAL A 239 4.24 25.53 9.33
CA VAL A 239 4.02 25.32 10.76
C VAL A 239 5.23 24.59 11.34
N ILE A 240 5.88 25.17 12.34
CA ILE A 240 6.92 24.46 13.09
C ILE A 240 6.23 23.56 14.10
N SER A 241 6.60 22.28 14.12
CA SER A 241 6.10 21.33 15.12
C SER A 241 6.57 21.73 16.51
N GLU A 242 5.62 21.93 17.44
CA GLU A 242 5.93 22.27 18.83
C GLU A 242 6.36 21.04 19.63
N GLU A 243 5.84 19.85 19.30
CA GLU A 243 6.17 18.58 19.94
C GLU A 243 6.66 17.53 18.91
N PRO A 244 7.86 17.70 18.33
CA PRO A 244 8.31 16.84 17.23
C PRO A 244 8.47 15.38 17.64
N GLU A 245 8.80 15.06 18.89
CA GLU A 245 8.88 13.69 19.39
C GLU A 245 7.53 12.98 19.39
N THR A 246 6.44 13.72 19.47
CA THR A 246 5.05 13.23 19.44
C THR A 246 4.47 13.24 18.03
N TYR A 247 4.60 14.36 17.33
CA TYR A 247 3.86 14.62 16.09
C TYR A 247 4.69 14.62 14.82
N HIS A 248 6.04 14.51 14.95
CA HIS A 248 6.96 14.57 13.82
C HIS A 248 8.00 13.44 13.83
N ARG A 249 7.60 12.25 14.30
CA ARG A 249 8.46 11.06 14.26
C ARG A 249 8.70 10.65 12.82
N GLN A 250 9.90 10.14 12.53
CA GLN A 250 10.26 9.66 11.19
C GLN A 250 9.36 8.49 10.77
N THR A 251 9.14 7.55 11.69
CA THR A 251 8.16 6.47 11.57
C THR A 251 7.48 6.25 12.92
N PRO A 252 6.38 5.48 13.02
CA PRO A 252 5.80 5.16 14.32
C PRO A 252 6.78 4.52 15.31
N GLY A 253 7.67 3.67 14.83
CA GLY A 253 8.65 2.95 15.64
C GLY A 253 9.92 3.73 15.96
N THR A 254 10.21 4.79 15.20
CA THR A 254 11.51 5.49 15.28
C THR A 254 11.29 7.01 15.24
N PHE A 255 11.77 7.71 16.28
CA PHE A 255 11.75 9.17 16.25
C PHE A 255 12.63 9.69 15.11
N TYR A 256 13.89 9.26 15.10
CA TYR A 256 14.85 9.60 14.06
C TYR A 256 15.95 8.54 13.95
N SER A 257 16.29 8.18 12.73
CA SER A 257 17.45 7.34 12.39
C SER A 257 18.10 7.88 11.12
N PRO A 258 19.38 8.24 11.17
CA PRO A 258 20.08 8.73 9.98
C PRO A 258 20.24 7.65 8.89
N VAL A 259 20.16 6.37 9.25
CA VAL A 259 20.19 5.25 8.28
C VAL A 259 18.87 5.17 7.52
N ILE A 260 17.73 5.32 8.20
CA ILE A 260 16.39 5.39 7.56
C ILE A 260 16.28 6.66 6.71
N ALA A 261 16.91 7.77 7.13
CA ALA A 261 16.98 9.00 6.36
C ALA A 261 17.91 8.90 5.13
N GLY A 262 18.64 7.79 4.97
CA GLY A 262 19.60 7.61 3.87
C GLY A 262 20.86 8.45 3.96
N LYS A 263 21.21 8.99 5.14
CA LYS A 263 22.42 9.82 5.33
C LYS A 263 23.71 9.01 5.24
N TYR A 264 23.66 7.75 5.61
CA TYR A 264 24.76 6.78 5.42
C TYR A 264 24.22 5.35 5.49
N ASN A 265 24.98 4.41 4.95
CA ASN A 265 24.67 2.98 5.03
C ASN A 265 25.26 2.39 6.33
N SER A 266 24.55 1.41 6.90
CA SER A 266 24.99 0.70 8.10
C SER A 266 25.00 -0.80 7.87
N ASN A 267 26.07 -1.47 8.30
CA ASN A 267 26.18 -2.93 8.27
C ASN A 267 25.53 -3.61 9.50
N GLU A 268 25.01 -2.82 10.45
CA GLU A 268 24.35 -3.35 11.66
C GLU A 268 22.96 -3.91 11.38
N PHE A 269 22.36 -3.52 10.27
CA PHE A 269 21.05 -4.01 9.85
C PHE A 269 21.23 -5.27 8.99
N SER A 270 20.64 -6.35 9.44
CA SER A 270 20.55 -7.59 8.69
C SER A 270 19.10 -8.04 8.64
N ILE A 271 18.74 -8.77 7.59
CA ILE A 271 17.43 -9.41 7.49
C ILE A 271 17.37 -10.47 8.59
N SER A 272 16.43 -10.30 9.52
CA SER A 272 16.23 -11.26 10.62
C SER A 272 15.78 -12.60 10.10
N GLY A 273 16.30 -13.69 10.68
CA GLY A 273 15.82 -15.03 10.40
C GLY A 273 14.33 -15.20 10.77
N VAL A 274 13.58 -15.89 9.95
CA VAL A 274 12.18 -16.24 10.23
C VAL A 274 12.11 -17.50 11.07
N ILE A 275 11.19 -17.54 12.03
CA ILE A 275 10.88 -18.74 12.84
C ILE A 275 10.53 -19.88 11.88
N PHE A 276 10.97 -21.09 12.21
CA PHE A 276 10.67 -22.28 11.43
C PHE A 276 9.22 -22.72 11.63
N ASP A 277 8.34 -22.13 10.86
CA ASP A 277 6.90 -22.36 10.82
C ASP A 277 6.42 -22.41 9.35
N GLU A 278 5.11 -22.42 9.12
CA GLU A 278 4.52 -22.44 7.78
C GLU A 278 4.93 -21.25 6.91
N ARG A 279 5.26 -20.07 7.49
CA ARG A 279 5.72 -18.89 6.73
C ARG A 279 7.08 -19.17 6.10
N LYS A 280 7.98 -19.79 6.86
CA LYS A 280 9.31 -20.16 6.37
C LYS A 280 9.24 -21.20 5.26
N ILE A 281 8.33 -22.18 5.38
CA ILE A 281 8.11 -23.20 4.35
C ILE A 281 7.63 -22.55 3.05
N ILE A 282 6.60 -21.71 3.13
CA ILE A 282 6.08 -20.95 1.99
C ILE A 282 7.18 -20.09 1.36
N ALA A 283 7.95 -19.37 2.17
CA ALA A 283 9.04 -18.54 1.69
C ALA A 283 10.15 -19.35 1.01
N ARG A 284 10.56 -20.49 1.59
CA ARG A 284 11.57 -21.40 0.98
C ARG A 284 11.13 -21.97 -0.36
N ARG A 285 9.83 -22.28 -0.52
CA ARG A 285 9.32 -22.69 -1.83
C ARG A 285 9.24 -21.49 -2.79
N ALA A 286 8.82 -20.34 -2.30
CA ALA A 286 8.65 -19.15 -3.12
C ALA A 286 9.98 -18.64 -3.71
N ILE A 287 11.11 -18.76 -2.97
CA ILE A 287 12.43 -18.34 -3.48
C ILE A 287 12.93 -19.16 -4.66
N GLU A 288 12.41 -20.36 -4.93
CA GLU A 288 12.72 -21.12 -6.13
C GLU A 288 12.32 -20.36 -7.41
N GLU A 289 11.42 -19.39 -7.27
CA GLU A 289 11.00 -18.50 -8.35
C GLU A 289 11.92 -17.28 -8.52
N LEU A 290 12.84 -17.00 -7.58
CA LEU A 290 13.77 -15.89 -7.67
C LEU A 290 14.94 -16.19 -8.62
N LYS A 291 15.40 -15.13 -9.26
CA LYS A 291 16.64 -15.13 -10.04
C LYS A 291 17.56 -14.04 -9.48
N SER A 292 18.86 -14.29 -9.57
CA SER A 292 19.90 -13.29 -9.30
C SER A 292 19.63 -12.00 -10.07
N GLY A 293 19.78 -10.85 -9.43
CA GLY A 293 19.56 -9.52 -10.01
C GLY A 293 18.11 -9.11 -10.18
N SER A 294 17.13 -9.92 -9.76
CA SER A 294 15.71 -9.57 -9.92
C SER A 294 15.30 -8.33 -9.12
N VAL A 295 14.48 -7.48 -9.73
CA VAL A 295 13.80 -6.36 -9.06
C VAL A 295 12.45 -6.86 -8.55
N VAL A 296 12.23 -6.75 -7.24
CA VAL A 296 11.15 -7.45 -6.54
C VAL A 296 10.36 -6.53 -5.63
N ASN A 297 9.04 -6.71 -5.59
CA ASN A 297 8.18 -6.19 -4.52
C ASN A 297 7.72 -7.34 -3.60
N LEU A 298 7.77 -7.10 -2.29
CA LEU A 298 7.30 -8.02 -1.26
C LEU A 298 6.11 -7.40 -0.53
N GLY A 299 4.95 -8.07 -0.61
CA GLY A 299 3.77 -7.71 0.17
C GLY A 299 3.94 -7.98 1.66
N ILE A 300 3.04 -7.42 2.46
CA ILE A 300 3.01 -7.54 3.91
C ILE A 300 2.71 -8.99 4.36
N GLY A 301 3.30 -9.39 5.48
CA GLY A 301 3.00 -10.63 6.19
C GLY A 301 3.84 -11.82 5.71
N ILE A 302 3.21 -12.88 5.16
CA ILE A 302 3.96 -14.07 4.71
C ILE A 302 5.00 -13.74 3.63
N PRO A 303 4.73 -12.89 2.63
CA PRO A 303 5.72 -12.52 1.62
C PRO A 303 6.99 -11.85 2.17
N GLU A 304 6.93 -11.15 3.31
CA GLU A 304 8.12 -10.55 3.96
C GLU A 304 9.19 -11.61 4.27
N ALA A 305 8.78 -12.84 4.58
CA ALA A 305 9.69 -13.94 4.87
C ALA A 305 10.55 -14.38 3.66
N VAL A 306 10.15 -14.01 2.44
CA VAL A 306 10.88 -14.33 1.19
C VAL A 306 12.28 -13.71 1.21
N SER A 307 12.43 -12.47 1.73
CA SER A 307 13.73 -11.83 1.83
C SER A 307 14.69 -12.58 2.75
N SER A 308 14.20 -13.05 3.90
CA SER A 308 14.98 -13.86 4.83
C SER A 308 15.37 -15.22 4.24
N ALA A 309 14.42 -15.90 3.59
CA ALA A 309 14.69 -17.17 2.93
C ALA A 309 15.70 -17.02 1.78
N ALA A 310 15.65 -15.92 1.02
CA ALA A 310 16.60 -15.62 -0.04
C ALA A 310 18.04 -15.48 0.51
N VAL A 311 18.20 -14.71 1.61
CA VAL A 311 19.51 -14.57 2.27
C VAL A 311 20.04 -15.91 2.78
N GLU A 312 19.19 -16.73 3.43
CA GLU A 312 19.58 -18.07 3.90
C GLU A 312 20.01 -18.99 2.73
N ALA A 313 19.41 -18.83 1.57
CA ALA A 313 19.76 -19.59 0.36
C ALA A 313 20.96 -19.01 -0.41
N GLY A 314 21.59 -17.93 0.09
CA GLY A 314 22.73 -17.26 -0.57
C GLY A 314 22.34 -16.39 -1.77
N ILE A 315 21.06 -16.03 -1.92
CA ILE A 315 20.57 -15.10 -2.96
C ILE A 315 20.58 -13.70 -2.33
N SER A 316 21.61 -12.93 -2.59
CA SER A 316 21.85 -11.62 -1.92
C SER A 316 21.76 -10.42 -2.86
N ASP A 317 21.63 -10.62 -4.14
CA ASP A 317 21.68 -9.59 -5.18
C ASP A 317 20.30 -9.15 -5.72
N ILE A 318 19.21 -9.52 -5.04
CA ILE A 318 17.88 -9.03 -5.38
C ILE A 318 17.71 -7.57 -5.01
N VAL A 319 16.99 -6.82 -5.84
CA VAL A 319 16.66 -5.41 -5.60
C VAL A 319 15.24 -5.33 -5.05
N LEU A 320 15.12 -5.02 -3.76
CA LEU A 320 13.83 -4.84 -3.11
C LEU A 320 13.29 -3.43 -3.34
N THR A 321 11.99 -3.30 -3.46
CA THR A 321 11.29 -2.02 -3.66
C THR A 321 10.15 -1.86 -2.66
N VAL A 322 9.83 -0.61 -2.32
CA VAL A 322 8.70 -0.27 -1.45
C VAL A 322 7.82 0.76 -2.15
N GLU A 323 6.51 0.62 -2.03
CA GLU A 323 5.52 1.50 -2.67
C GLU A 323 5.67 2.98 -2.27
N SER A 324 6.28 3.26 -1.12
CA SER A 324 6.59 4.62 -0.65
C SER A 324 7.62 5.37 -1.50
N GLY A 325 8.23 4.70 -2.50
CA GLY A 325 9.23 5.26 -3.41
C GLY A 325 10.67 4.78 -3.18
N LEU A 326 10.89 3.82 -2.28
CA LEU A 326 12.23 3.35 -1.96
C LEU A 326 12.65 2.19 -2.87
N ILE A 327 13.89 2.25 -3.37
CA ILE A 327 14.51 1.23 -4.21
C ILE A 327 15.81 0.77 -3.56
N GLY A 328 16.01 -0.55 -3.50
CA GLY A 328 17.17 -1.19 -2.88
C GLY A 328 17.09 -1.18 -1.36
N GLY A 329 18.16 -1.68 -0.73
CA GLY A 329 18.25 -1.79 0.72
C GLY A 329 17.35 -2.89 1.31
N ILE A 330 17.05 -2.74 2.59
CA ILE A 330 16.24 -3.69 3.37
C ILE A 330 14.95 -2.99 3.80
N PRO A 331 13.78 -3.36 3.25
CA PRO A 331 12.49 -2.88 3.72
C PRO A 331 12.28 -3.22 5.19
N LEU A 332 11.70 -2.29 5.94
CA LEU A 332 11.41 -2.45 7.35
C LEU A 332 9.94 -2.84 7.56
N GLY A 333 9.71 -3.78 8.47
CA GLY A 333 8.37 -4.25 8.83
C GLY A 333 7.82 -3.61 10.10
N GLY A 334 6.62 -4.04 10.50
CA GLY A 334 5.95 -3.62 11.74
C GLY A 334 5.69 -2.11 11.79
N SER A 335 6.09 -1.46 12.88
CA SER A 335 5.90 -0.01 13.08
C SER A 335 6.77 0.89 12.18
N ASN A 336 7.73 0.31 11.46
CA ASN A 336 8.58 1.01 10.48
C ASN A 336 8.21 0.67 9.04
N PHE A 337 7.10 -0.03 8.80
CA PHE A 337 6.64 -0.40 7.47
C PHE A 337 6.51 0.83 6.56
N GLY A 338 6.90 0.68 5.29
CA GLY A 338 6.96 1.77 4.33
C GLY A 338 8.31 2.50 4.29
N SER A 339 9.24 2.12 5.17
CA SER A 339 10.62 2.62 5.20
C SER A 339 11.60 1.51 4.82
N ALA A 340 12.84 1.87 4.55
CA ALA A 340 13.93 0.93 4.33
C ALA A 340 15.23 1.47 4.94
N VAL A 341 16.17 0.58 5.25
CA VAL A 341 17.55 0.95 5.56
C VAL A 341 18.43 0.62 4.36
N ASN A 342 19.48 1.43 4.17
CA ASN A 342 20.43 1.28 3.05
C ASN A 342 19.75 1.34 1.66
N ALA A 343 18.62 2.02 1.54
CA ALA A 343 17.99 2.24 0.24
C ALA A 343 18.94 3.00 -0.70
N TRP A 344 18.91 2.66 -1.99
CA TRP A 344 19.77 3.29 -3.00
C TRP A 344 19.17 4.61 -3.49
N ALA A 345 17.86 4.69 -3.52
CA ALA A 345 17.13 5.86 -4.01
C ALA A 345 15.77 6.00 -3.31
N SER A 346 15.30 7.24 -3.24
CA SER A 346 13.93 7.60 -2.88
C SER A 346 13.30 8.39 -4.02
N LEU A 347 12.23 7.88 -4.57
CA LEU A 347 11.45 8.49 -5.67
C LEU A 347 10.15 9.08 -5.10
N PRO A 348 9.53 10.07 -5.78
CA PRO A 348 8.13 10.37 -5.56
C PRO A 348 7.26 9.12 -5.79
N MET A 349 6.22 8.94 -4.98
CA MET A 349 5.37 7.74 -5.03
C MET A 349 4.73 7.53 -6.41
N ALA A 350 4.28 8.58 -7.07
CA ALA A 350 3.77 8.49 -8.43
C ALA A 350 4.82 7.97 -9.43
N SER A 351 6.10 8.35 -9.28
CA SER A 351 7.20 7.82 -10.13
C SER A 351 7.49 6.35 -9.83
N GLN A 352 7.37 5.94 -8.56
CA GLN A 352 7.48 4.53 -8.19
C GLN A 352 6.39 3.68 -8.87
N PHE A 353 5.16 4.19 -8.90
CA PHE A 353 4.06 3.50 -9.57
C PHE A 353 4.16 3.58 -11.11
N ASP A 354 4.71 4.64 -11.70
CA ASP A 354 5.07 4.64 -13.12
C ASP A 354 6.05 3.51 -13.44
N PHE A 355 7.07 3.32 -12.59
CA PHE A 355 8.04 2.23 -12.72
C PHE A 355 7.36 0.86 -12.60
N TYR A 356 6.48 0.66 -11.63
CA TYR A 356 5.72 -0.59 -11.50
C TYR A 356 4.81 -0.82 -12.71
N ASN A 357 4.02 0.19 -13.11
CA ASN A 357 3.03 0.11 -14.17
C ASN A 357 3.66 -0.08 -15.56
N SER A 358 4.93 0.31 -15.73
CA SER A 358 5.71 0.04 -16.96
C SER A 358 6.28 -1.38 -17.04
N GLY A 359 6.02 -2.23 -16.03
CA GLY A 359 6.57 -3.58 -15.94
C GLY A 359 7.98 -3.65 -15.34
N GLY A 360 8.37 -2.65 -14.55
CA GLY A 360 9.70 -2.56 -13.92
C GLY A 360 9.98 -3.62 -12.86
N LEU A 361 8.96 -4.36 -12.39
CA LEU A 361 9.13 -5.49 -11.48
C LEU A 361 9.32 -6.79 -12.26
N ASP A 362 10.44 -7.48 -12.04
CA ASP A 362 10.65 -8.81 -12.58
C ASP A 362 9.71 -9.83 -11.91
N LYS A 363 9.44 -9.63 -10.61
CA LYS A 363 8.57 -10.50 -9.83
C LYS A 363 7.96 -9.79 -8.63
N SER A 364 6.72 -10.17 -8.28
CA SER A 364 6.08 -9.76 -7.05
C SER A 364 5.68 -10.96 -6.20
N PHE A 365 5.88 -10.85 -4.88
CA PHE A 365 5.42 -11.83 -3.90
C PHE A 365 4.36 -11.18 -3.03
N LEU A 366 3.14 -11.66 -3.11
CA LEU A 366 1.98 -11.00 -2.49
C LEU A 366 1.16 -11.98 -1.67
N GLY A 367 0.53 -11.49 -0.60
CA GLY A 367 -0.39 -12.28 0.20
C GLY A 367 -1.73 -12.49 -0.51
N PHE A 368 -2.48 -13.51 -0.06
CA PHE A 368 -3.87 -13.71 -0.42
C PHE A 368 -4.70 -14.08 0.79
N ALA A 369 -5.98 -13.72 0.77
CA ALA A 369 -6.88 -14.06 1.86
C ALA A 369 -8.10 -14.88 1.43
N GLN A 370 -8.66 -14.63 0.25
CA GLN A 370 -9.70 -15.46 -0.36
C GLN A 370 -9.37 -15.70 -1.83
N ILE A 371 -9.72 -16.87 -2.33
CA ILE A 371 -9.58 -17.26 -3.75
C ILE A 371 -10.88 -17.94 -4.16
N ASP A 372 -11.44 -17.58 -5.32
CA ASP A 372 -12.62 -18.25 -5.87
C ASP A 372 -12.26 -19.34 -6.89
N SER A 373 -13.28 -20.08 -7.35
CA SER A 373 -13.14 -21.15 -8.34
C SER A 373 -12.64 -20.69 -9.70
N ASN A 374 -12.78 -19.37 -10.01
CA ASN A 374 -12.26 -18.76 -11.24
C ASN A 374 -10.78 -18.35 -11.10
N GLY A 375 -10.23 -18.44 -9.88
CA GLY A 375 -8.89 -17.99 -9.56
C GLY A 375 -8.78 -16.50 -9.21
N ASN A 376 -9.89 -15.77 -9.04
CA ASN A 376 -9.83 -14.40 -8.56
C ASN A 376 -9.41 -14.37 -7.09
N ILE A 377 -8.68 -13.31 -6.69
CA ILE A 377 -8.20 -13.15 -5.32
C ILE A 377 -8.79 -11.89 -4.69
N ASN A 378 -9.14 -12.00 -3.40
CA ASN A 378 -9.54 -10.91 -2.55
C ASN A 378 -8.52 -10.71 -1.41
N VAL A 379 -8.10 -9.45 -1.23
CA VAL A 379 -7.32 -8.98 -0.09
C VAL A 379 -7.90 -7.70 0.53
N SER A 380 -8.92 -7.10 -0.10
CA SER A 380 -9.38 -5.74 0.21
C SER A 380 -10.56 -5.70 1.18
N ARG A 381 -11.45 -6.70 1.18
CA ARG A 381 -12.65 -6.70 2.03
C ARG A 381 -13.10 -8.10 2.43
N PHE A 382 -13.46 -8.28 3.72
CA PHE A 382 -13.96 -9.53 4.29
C PHE A 382 -15.14 -9.22 5.22
N GLY A 383 -16.36 -9.22 4.68
CA GLY A 383 -17.53 -8.76 5.41
C GLY A 383 -17.36 -7.32 5.88
N ASP A 384 -17.37 -7.12 7.20
CA ASP A 384 -17.19 -5.81 7.84
C ASP A 384 -15.72 -5.38 7.96
N ARG A 385 -14.79 -6.24 7.62
CA ARG A 385 -13.37 -5.91 7.64
C ARG A 385 -12.96 -5.29 6.31
N ILE A 386 -12.65 -4.00 6.30
CA ILE A 386 -12.21 -3.25 5.13
C ILE A 386 -10.71 -3.00 5.24
N GLY A 387 -9.93 -3.64 4.36
CA GLY A 387 -8.48 -3.45 4.27
C GLY A 387 -8.09 -2.37 3.27
N GLY A 388 -8.73 -2.41 2.11
CA GLY A 388 -8.33 -1.67 0.92
C GLY A 388 -7.25 -2.40 0.13
N CYS A 389 -6.98 -1.93 -1.08
CA CYS A 389 -6.03 -2.58 -1.99
C CYS A 389 -4.57 -2.13 -1.82
N GLY A 390 -4.33 -0.92 -1.27
CA GLY A 390 -2.98 -0.36 -1.32
C GLY A 390 -2.44 -0.33 -2.75
N GLY A 391 -1.19 -0.75 -2.94
CA GLY A 391 -0.56 -0.93 -4.25
C GLY A 391 -0.84 -2.28 -4.91
N PHE A 392 -1.64 -3.16 -4.30
CA PHE A 392 -1.82 -4.54 -4.77
C PHE A 392 -2.35 -4.63 -6.20
N ILE A 393 -3.34 -3.80 -6.59
CA ILE A 393 -3.92 -3.81 -7.94
C ILE A 393 -2.89 -3.31 -8.96
N ASP A 394 -2.18 -2.20 -8.69
CA ASP A 394 -1.12 -1.69 -9.55
C ASP A 394 -0.05 -2.76 -9.80
N ILE A 395 0.46 -3.35 -8.73
CA ILE A 395 1.53 -4.36 -8.78
C ILE A 395 1.07 -5.62 -9.50
N THR A 396 -0.12 -6.15 -9.17
CA THR A 396 -0.60 -7.40 -9.76
C THR A 396 -0.98 -7.25 -11.22
N GLN A 397 -1.46 -6.09 -11.68
CA GLN A 397 -1.82 -5.89 -13.09
C GLN A 397 -0.63 -5.57 -13.98
N SER A 398 0.52 -5.19 -13.40
CA SER A 398 1.70 -4.74 -14.14
C SER A 398 2.88 -5.70 -14.09
N THR A 399 2.95 -6.57 -13.08
CA THR A 399 4.06 -7.54 -12.94
C THR A 399 3.81 -8.78 -13.78
N LYS A 400 4.78 -9.15 -14.63
CA LYS A 400 4.66 -10.35 -15.50
C LYS A 400 4.65 -11.67 -14.71
N ASN A 401 5.42 -11.77 -13.62
CA ASN A 401 5.55 -12.99 -12.82
C ASN A 401 5.09 -12.73 -11.39
N ILE A 402 4.00 -13.35 -10.97
CA ILE A 402 3.37 -13.14 -9.67
C ILE A 402 3.42 -14.43 -8.86
N VAL A 403 3.86 -14.33 -7.62
CA VAL A 403 3.84 -15.43 -6.65
C VAL A 403 2.95 -15.03 -5.48
N PHE A 404 1.78 -15.64 -5.38
CA PHE A 404 0.94 -15.48 -4.20
C PHE A 404 1.39 -16.42 -3.09
N CYS A 405 1.55 -15.89 -1.89
CA CYS A 405 2.06 -16.61 -0.72
C CYS A 405 1.02 -16.58 0.41
N GLY A 406 0.58 -17.74 0.87
CA GLY A 406 -0.40 -17.82 1.94
C GLY A 406 -0.65 -19.25 2.41
N THR A 407 -1.18 -19.41 3.62
CA THR A 407 -1.62 -20.71 4.11
C THR A 407 -2.95 -21.12 3.46
N MET A 408 -3.23 -22.42 3.36
CA MET A 408 -4.50 -22.95 2.82
C MET A 408 -5.70 -22.51 3.67
N THR A 409 -5.51 -22.50 4.99
CA THR A 409 -6.53 -22.07 5.95
C THR A 409 -5.93 -21.08 6.95
N SER A 410 -6.75 -20.38 7.72
CA SER A 410 -6.33 -19.45 8.76
C SER A 410 -7.14 -19.63 10.05
N ASN A 411 -6.75 -18.88 11.10
CA ASN A 411 -7.40 -18.90 12.41
C ASN A 411 -7.33 -20.28 13.11
N GLY A 412 -6.10 -20.68 13.46
CA GLY A 412 -5.86 -21.88 14.27
C GLY A 412 -5.16 -23.02 13.55
N LEU A 413 -4.66 -22.81 12.33
CA LEU A 413 -3.77 -23.77 11.68
C LEU A 413 -2.55 -24.03 12.57
N LYS A 414 -2.26 -25.32 12.79
CA LYS A 414 -1.07 -25.77 13.52
C LYS A 414 -0.39 -26.86 12.71
N THR A 415 0.88 -26.69 12.46
CA THR A 415 1.68 -27.57 11.63
C THR A 415 2.87 -28.13 12.42
N LYS A 416 3.39 -29.27 11.99
CA LYS A 416 4.64 -29.86 12.46
C LYS A 416 5.46 -30.29 11.26
N PHE A 417 6.76 -30.08 11.34
CA PHE A 417 7.72 -30.47 10.31
C PHE A 417 8.68 -31.50 10.91
N GLU A 418 8.68 -32.70 10.36
CA GLU A 418 9.57 -33.77 10.83
C GLU A 418 9.93 -34.71 9.69
N ASN A 419 11.19 -35.15 9.66
CA ASN A 419 11.72 -36.08 8.66
C ASN A 419 11.46 -35.65 7.21
N GLY A 420 11.55 -34.33 6.93
CA GLY A 420 11.31 -33.75 5.61
C GLY A 420 9.84 -33.85 5.16
N LYS A 421 8.89 -33.90 6.11
CA LYS A 421 7.45 -34.00 5.87
C LYS A 421 6.68 -32.93 6.64
N LEU A 422 5.57 -32.51 6.07
CA LEU A 422 4.55 -31.69 6.74
C LEU A 422 3.49 -32.59 7.37
N VAL A 423 3.10 -32.26 8.60
CA VAL A 423 1.97 -32.87 9.29
C VAL A 423 1.04 -31.75 9.79
N ILE A 424 -0.24 -31.83 9.45
CA ILE A 424 -1.27 -30.91 9.95
C ILE A 424 -1.75 -31.42 11.31
N LEU A 425 -1.43 -30.70 12.37
CA LEU A 425 -1.86 -31.04 13.73
C LEU A 425 -3.28 -30.52 14.03
N SER A 426 -3.64 -29.38 13.47
CA SER A 426 -4.96 -28.79 13.59
C SER A 426 -5.23 -27.92 12.36
N GLU A 427 -6.38 -28.09 11.75
CA GLU A 427 -6.81 -27.27 10.63
C GLU A 427 -7.29 -25.90 11.10
N GLY A 428 -7.06 -24.88 10.28
CA GLY A 428 -7.59 -23.53 10.50
C GLY A 428 -9.11 -23.48 10.32
N LYS A 429 -9.76 -22.67 11.13
CA LYS A 429 -11.23 -22.53 11.12
C LYS A 429 -11.77 -21.79 9.89
N THR A 430 -10.92 -21.02 9.19
CA THR A 430 -11.32 -20.19 8.06
C THR A 430 -10.72 -20.75 6.77
N LYS A 431 -11.57 -21.22 5.88
CA LYS A 431 -11.21 -21.62 4.52
C LYS A 431 -10.93 -20.37 3.68
N LYS A 432 -9.87 -20.41 2.88
CA LYS A 432 -9.52 -19.33 1.93
C LYS A 432 -9.98 -19.61 0.51
N PHE A 433 -10.09 -20.89 0.12
CA PHE A 433 -10.56 -21.32 -1.19
C PHE A 433 -12.06 -21.51 -1.14
N LYS A 434 -12.81 -20.57 -1.73
CA LYS A 434 -14.26 -20.42 -1.62
C LYS A 434 -14.92 -20.49 -2.99
N ASN A 435 -16.19 -20.90 -3.03
CA ASN A 435 -16.96 -20.84 -4.29
C ASN A 435 -17.12 -19.41 -4.82
N SER A 436 -17.18 -18.41 -3.91
CA SER A 436 -17.24 -16.99 -4.25
C SER A 436 -16.49 -16.16 -3.21
N ILE A 437 -15.98 -15.02 -3.63
CA ILE A 437 -15.25 -14.06 -2.80
C ILE A 437 -16.04 -12.76 -2.66
N ASP A 438 -15.78 -12.01 -1.58
CA ASP A 438 -16.53 -10.79 -1.27
C ASP A 438 -16.24 -9.67 -2.26
N GLU A 439 -15.02 -9.65 -2.79
CA GLU A 439 -14.52 -8.61 -3.69
C GLU A 439 -13.38 -9.13 -4.57
N ILE A 440 -13.29 -8.67 -5.82
CA ILE A 440 -12.18 -9.04 -6.72
C ILE A 440 -11.10 -7.97 -6.63
N THR A 441 -9.97 -8.29 -5.98
CA THR A 441 -8.78 -7.42 -5.95
C THR A 441 -7.77 -7.81 -7.03
N PHE A 442 -7.61 -9.11 -7.32
CA PHE A 442 -6.91 -9.64 -8.49
C PHE A 442 -7.88 -10.42 -9.37
N SER A 443 -7.92 -10.09 -10.64
CA SER A 443 -8.75 -10.77 -11.63
C SER A 443 -7.93 -11.78 -12.43
N ALA A 444 -8.28 -13.06 -12.32
CA ALA A 444 -7.67 -14.11 -13.13
C ALA A 444 -7.97 -13.91 -14.64
N HIS A 445 -9.14 -13.34 -14.98
CA HIS A 445 -9.46 -13.00 -16.36
C HIS A 445 -8.51 -11.92 -16.90
N GLN A 446 -8.30 -10.83 -16.16
CA GLN A 446 -7.37 -9.77 -16.56
C GLN A 446 -5.92 -10.29 -16.64
N SER A 447 -5.55 -11.18 -15.73
CA SER A 447 -4.23 -11.82 -15.72
C SER A 447 -3.96 -12.62 -16.99
N ARG A 448 -4.97 -13.35 -17.50
CA ARG A 448 -4.85 -14.07 -18.80
C ARG A 448 -4.70 -13.08 -19.97
N ILE A 449 -5.48 -12.00 -19.99
CA ILE A 449 -5.35 -10.95 -21.02
C ILE A 449 -3.94 -10.34 -21.01
N ASN A 450 -3.35 -10.16 -19.82
CA ASN A 450 -2.00 -9.64 -19.64
C ASN A 450 -0.91 -10.71 -19.83
N GLU A 451 -1.29 -11.98 -20.12
CA GLU A 451 -0.39 -13.12 -20.30
C GLU A 451 0.59 -13.28 -19.13
N GLN A 452 0.12 -13.17 -17.89
CA GLN A 452 0.94 -13.22 -16.69
C GLN A 452 1.20 -14.67 -16.25
N ASN A 453 2.40 -14.92 -15.72
CA ASN A 453 2.72 -16.17 -15.03
C ASN A 453 2.34 -16.03 -13.55
N VAL A 454 1.35 -16.79 -13.13
CA VAL A 454 0.83 -16.71 -11.74
C VAL A 454 1.01 -18.07 -11.06
N ILE A 455 1.63 -18.02 -9.89
CA ILE A 455 1.86 -19.18 -9.03
C ILE A 455 1.31 -18.86 -7.65
N LEU A 456 0.68 -19.84 -7.03
CA LEU A 456 0.16 -19.72 -5.68
C LEU A 456 0.85 -20.77 -4.81
N VAL A 457 1.62 -20.32 -3.83
CA VAL A 457 2.41 -21.13 -2.92
C VAL A 457 1.75 -21.18 -1.55
N THR A 458 1.47 -22.37 -1.07
CA THR A 458 1.00 -22.60 0.29
C THR A 458 1.99 -23.49 1.06
N GLU A 459 1.74 -23.69 2.35
CA GLU A 459 2.56 -24.58 3.17
C GLU A 459 2.48 -26.05 2.72
N ARG A 460 1.41 -26.43 1.99
CA ARG A 460 1.13 -27.83 1.64
C ARG A 460 1.04 -28.13 0.15
N CYS A 461 0.91 -27.12 -0.71
CA CYS A 461 0.81 -27.34 -2.14
C CYS A 461 1.10 -26.06 -2.93
N VAL A 462 1.34 -26.24 -4.25
CA VAL A 462 1.49 -25.16 -5.21
C VAL A 462 0.47 -25.32 -6.32
N PHE A 463 -0.23 -24.23 -6.62
CA PHE A 463 -1.09 -24.12 -7.79
C PHE A 463 -0.44 -23.20 -8.82
N LYS A 464 -0.69 -23.48 -10.10
CA LYS A 464 -0.43 -22.55 -11.22
C LYS A 464 -1.74 -22.12 -11.86
N TYR A 465 -1.68 -21.01 -12.55
CA TYR A 465 -2.77 -20.57 -13.41
C TYR A 465 -2.45 -20.96 -14.86
N ASP A 466 -3.43 -21.50 -15.54
CA ASP A 466 -3.40 -21.70 -16.99
C ASP A 466 -4.71 -21.17 -17.62
N ASP A 467 -4.92 -21.45 -18.90
CA ASP A 467 -6.09 -20.97 -19.65
C ASP A 467 -7.43 -21.44 -19.06
N GLU A 468 -7.43 -22.58 -18.36
CA GLU A 468 -8.62 -23.18 -17.76
C GLU A 468 -8.77 -22.87 -16.26
N GLY A 469 -7.82 -22.13 -15.65
CA GLY A 469 -7.86 -21.70 -14.25
C GLY A 469 -6.77 -22.31 -13.38
N LEU A 470 -7.09 -22.64 -12.13
CA LEU A 470 -6.13 -23.22 -11.18
C LEU A 470 -5.87 -24.70 -11.46
N ILE A 471 -4.59 -25.08 -11.46
CA ILE A 471 -4.13 -26.46 -11.56
C ILE A 471 -3.12 -26.77 -10.43
N LEU A 472 -3.36 -27.84 -9.68
CA LEU A 472 -2.44 -28.32 -8.64
C LEU A 472 -1.20 -28.95 -9.29
N THR A 473 -0.02 -28.39 -9.01
CA THR A 473 1.25 -28.80 -9.64
C THR A 473 2.24 -29.41 -8.68
N GLU A 474 2.16 -29.08 -7.38
CA GLU A 474 3.06 -29.64 -6.37
C GLU A 474 2.31 -29.91 -5.06
N VAL A 475 2.76 -30.93 -4.33
CA VAL A 475 2.23 -31.32 -3.02
C VAL A 475 3.38 -31.52 -2.03
N ALA A 476 3.21 -31.04 -0.80
CA ALA A 476 4.19 -31.24 0.26
C ALA A 476 4.28 -32.74 0.64
N PRO A 477 5.48 -33.26 0.90
CA PRO A 477 5.62 -34.60 1.43
C PRO A 477 4.84 -34.80 2.72
N GLY A 478 4.03 -35.85 2.79
CA GLY A 478 3.19 -36.20 3.95
C GLY A 478 1.74 -35.73 3.88
N ILE A 479 1.36 -34.96 2.87
CA ILE A 479 -0.01 -34.43 2.69
C ILE A 479 -0.85 -35.36 1.81
N ASP A 480 -2.07 -35.64 2.25
CA ASP A 480 -3.09 -36.33 1.47
C ASP A 480 -3.93 -35.31 0.67
N ILE A 481 -3.97 -35.49 -0.66
CA ILE A 481 -4.59 -34.52 -1.57
C ILE A 481 -6.10 -34.41 -1.33
N GLU A 482 -6.78 -35.53 -1.08
CA GLU A 482 -8.23 -35.54 -0.98
C GLU A 482 -8.71 -34.90 0.32
N SER A 483 -8.14 -35.27 1.45
CA SER A 483 -8.56 -34.79 2.76
C SER A 483 -7.95 -33.48 3.18
N GLU A 484 -6.65 -33.25 2.87
CA GLU A 484 -5.91 -32.11 3.41
C GLU A 484 -5.74 -30.95 2.39
N ILE A 485 -6.03 -31.17 1.09
CA ILE A 485 -6.10 -30.10 0.10
C ILE A 485 -7.56 -29.87 -0.29
N PHE A 486 -8.20 -30.81 -0.98
CA PHE A 486 -9.57 -30.61 -1.45
C PHE A 486 -10.61 -30.60 -0.32
N GLY A 487 -10.38 -31.31 0.78
CA GLY A 487 -11.25 -31.30 1.97
C GLY A 487 -11.39 -29.93 2.65
N VAL A 488 -10.39 -29.05 2.47
CA VAL A 488 -10.38 -27.69 3.05
C VAL A 488 -10.72 -26.58 2.05
N MET A 489 -11.06 -26.95 0.82
CA MET A 489 -11.55 -26.08 -0.24
C MET A 489 -13.06 -26.23 -0.43
N ASP A 490 -13.73 -25.21 -0.95
CA ASP A 490 -15.14 -25.29 -1.33
C ASP A 490 -15.34 -25.71 -2.80
N PHE A 491 -14.27 -25.82 -3.56
CA PHE A 491 -14.25 -26.29 -4.95
C PHE A 491 -13.03 -27.19 -5.20
N ARG A 492 -13.02 -27.91 -6.29
CA ARG A 492 -11.89 -28.74 -6.72
C ARG A 492 -11.19 -28.10 -7.90
N THR A 493 -9.88 -28.18 -7.92
CA THR A 493 -9.05 -27.81 -9.07
C THR A 493 -8.67 -29.04 -9.87
N ARG A 494 -8.17 -28.82 -11.08
CA ARG A 494 -7.50 -29.87 -11.84
C ARG A 494 -6.19 -30.26 -11.15
N ILE A 495 -5.74 -31.49 -11.38
CA ILE A 495 -4.43 -31.97 -10.94
C ILE A 495 -3.57 -32.11 -12.19
N SER A 496 -2.35 -31.60 -12.13
CA SER A 496 -1.40 -31.71 -13.23
C SER A 496 -1.03 -33.18 -13.49
N GLU A 497 -0.97 -33.58 -14.76
CA GLU A 497 -0.44 -34.89 -15.15
C GLU A 497 1.03 -35.08 -14.69
N ASN A 498 1.77 -33.95 -14.53
CA ASN A 498 3.13 -33.91 -14.04
C ASN A 498 3.19 -33.43 -12.58
N LEU A 499 2.26 -33.85 -11.74
CA LEU A 499 2.24 -33.52 -10.32
C LEU A 499 3.55 -33.92 -9.65
N LYS A 500 4.16 -33.00 -8.89
CA LYS A 500 5.45 -33.22 -8.21
C LYS A 500 5.28 -33.17 -6.69
N LEU A 501 6.21 -33.81 -6.00
CA LEU A 501 6.43 -33.50 -4.57
C LEU A 501 7.34 -32.27 -4.45
N MET A 502 7.01 -31.39 -3.50
CA MET A 502 7.91 -30.31 -3.11
C MET A 502 9.23 -30.91 -2.56
N ASP A 503 10.35 -30.20 -2.76
CA ASP A 503 11.65 -30.69 -2.27
C ASP A 503 11.62 -30.84 -0.74
N ARG A 504 12.03 -32.00 -0.25
CA ARG A 504 12.08 -32.31 1.20
C ARG A 504 12.92 -31.32 1.98
N LYS A 505 13.98 -30.78 1.38
CA LYS A 505 14.86 -29.78 2.02
C LYS A 505 14.11 -28.53 2.49
N ILE A 506 12.97 -28.19 1.86
CA ILE A 506 12.12 -27.08 2.27
C ILE A 506 11.63 -27.29 3.70
N PHE A 507 11.37 -28.55 4.10
CA PHE A 507 10.77 -28.96 5.37
C PHE A 507 11.80 -29.37 6.44
N ASP A 508 13.09 -29.28 6.14
CA ASP A 508 14.18 -29.57 7.09
C ASP A 508 14.58 -28.29 7.85
N LYS A 509 14.91 -28.45 9.16
CA LYS A 509 15.36 -27.33 10.03
C LYS A 509 16.73 -26.81 9.65
#